data_a7558a55f91a2de689ceb95d3a180af4
#
_entry.id   a7558a55f91a2de689ceb95d3a180af4
#
_cell.length_a   1.000
_cell.length_b   1.000
_cell.length_c   1.000
_cell.angle_alpha   90.00
_cell.angle_beta   90.00
_cell.angle_gamma   90.00
#
_symmetry.space_group_name_H-M   'P 1'
#
loop_
_entity.id
_entity.type
_entity.pdbx_description
1 polymer ?
#
loop_
_entity_poly.entity_id
_entity_poly.type
_entity_poly.pdbx_seq_one_letter_code
_entity_poly.pdbx_strand_id
1 'polypeptide(L)'
;MQVVVLEDVKALGKKGQIVNVNDGYARNFILPKKLGVEANSKNLNDLKLKKANDDRIAAEQLAAARELGAKLDESSVTLTIKAGEGGRAFGSVSSKEIAKAIGDQLGIDIDKKKIMLSDPIKSIGSFEVPIKLHKDVTARLAVKVVEA
;
A
#
# COMPACT_ATOMS: atom_id res chain seq x y z
N MET A 1 -29.11 16.24 19.19
CA MET A 1 -27.69 16.53 19.36
C MET A 1 -26.92 15.97 18.18
N GLN A 2 -26.09 16.74 17.57
CA GLN A 2 -25.23 16.27 16.49
C GLN A 2 -23.89 15.77 17.04
N VAL A 3 -23.46 14.63 16.53
CA VAL A 3 -22.22 13.97 16.98
C VAL A 3 -21.40 13.61 15.75
N VAL A 4 -20.09 13.85 15.85
CA VAL A 4 -19.11 13.37 14.86
C VAL A 4 -18.64 11.97 15.26
N VAL A 5 -18.85 11.00 14.40
CA VAL A 5 -18.48 9.59 14.64
C VAL A 5 -16.97 9.44 14.49
N LEU A 6 -16.30 8.91 15.51
CA LEU A 6 -14.84 8.69 15.51
C LEU A 6 -14.46 7.29 15.03
N GLU A 7 -15.39 6.35 15.07
CA GLU A 7 -15.18 4.97 14.63
C GLU A 7 -16.39 4.50 13.84
N ASP A 8 -16.21 3.49 13.01
CA ASP A 8 -17.30 2.89 12.25
C ASP A 8 -18.27 2.18 13.19
N VAL A 9 -19.48 2.72 13.33
CA VAL A 9 -20.55 2.16 14.17
C VAL A 9 -21.74 1.85 13.28
N LYS A 10 -22.17 0.61 13.25
CA LYS A 10 -23.31 0.17 12.42
C LYS A 10 -24.60 0.94 12.73
N ALA A 11 -24.82 1.30 13.98
CA ALA A 11 -26.01 2.04 14.42
C ALA A 11 -25.97 3.53 14.12
N LEU A 12 -24.79 4.10 13.88
CA LEU A 12 -24.58 5.53 13.73
C LEU A 12 -24.12 5.92 12.32
N GLY A 13 -23.14 5.22 11.79
CA GLY A 13 -22.54 5.53 10.50
C GLY A 13 -21.03 5.31 10.48
N LYS A 14 -20.39 5.80 9.45
CA LYS A 14 -18.95 5.64 9.25
C LYS A 14 -18.17 6.73 9.98
N LYS A 15 -16.90 6.43 10.28
CA LYS A 15 -15.95 7.36 10.84
C LYS A 15 -15.92 8.70 10.09
N GLY A 16 -16.00 9.79 10.83
CA GLY A 16 -16.00 11.14 10.28
C GLY A 16 -17.36 11.65 9.82
N GLN A 17 -18.40 10.86 9.93
CA GLN A 17 -19.76 11.25 9.59
C GLN A 17 -20.41 12.00 10.75
N ILE A 18 -21.21 13.02 10.43
CA ILE A 18 -22.01 13.75 11.40
C ILE A 18 -23.42 13.12 11.43
N VAL A 19 -23.82 12.68 12.61
CA VAL A 19 -25.13 12.05 12.82
C VAL A 19 -25.91 12.79 13.89
N ASN A 20 -27.23 12.79 13.74
CA ASN A 20 -28.14 13.38 14.73
C ASN A 20 -28.68 12.27 15.63
N VAL A 21 -28.45 12.37 16.94
CA VAL A 21 -28.84 11.39 17.94
C VAL A 21 -29.52 12.09 19.12
N ASN A 22 -30.26 11.31 19.91
CA ASN A 22 -30.84 11.81 21.16
C ASN A 22 -29.74 12.15 22.17
N ASP A 23 -29.95 13.22 22.93
CA ASP A 23 -28.98 13.68 23.95
C ASP A 23 -28.65 12.60 24.97
N GLY A 24 -29.64 11.85 25.42
CA GLY A 24 -29.43 10.75 26.36
C GLY A 24 -28.56 9.64 25.78
N TYR A 25 -28.78 9.27 24.55
CA TYR A 25 -27.99 8.26 23.85
C TYR A 25 -26.56 8.73 23.65
N ALA A 26 -26.39 9.97 23.21
CA ALA A 26 -25.06 10.54 23.03
C ALA A 26 -24.26 10.59 24.32
N ARG A 27 -24.86 11.10 25.39
CA ARG A 27 -24.20 11.25 26.71
C ARG A 27 -23.93 9.92 27.41
N ASN A 28 -24.81 8.94 27.25
CA ASN A 28 -24.71 7.67 27.97
C ASN A 28 -23.96 6.58 27.22
N PHE A 29 -23.92 6.67 25.91
CA PHE A 29 -23.35 5.62 25.06
C PHE A 29 -22.17 6.11 24.20
N ILE A 30 -22.36 7.17 23.45
CA ILE A 30 -21.36 7.62 22.46
C ILE A 30 -20.15 8.27 23.15
N LEU A 31 -20.39 9.25 24.03
CA LEU A 31 -19.34 9.99 24.68
C LEU A 31 -18.51 9.15 25.67
N PRO A 32 -19.10 8.34 26.55
CA PRO A 32 -18.35 7.49 27.48
C PRO A 32 -17.50 6.43 26.78
N LYS A 33 -18.00 5.87 25.70
CA LYS A 33 -17.28 4.86 24.89
C LYS A 33 -16.33 5.45 23.85
N LYS A 34 -16.25 6.79 23.77
CA LYS A 34 -15.41 7.51 22.80
C LYS A 34 -15.70 7.13 21.34
N LEU A 35 -16.92 6.73 21.04
CA LEU A 35 -17.36 6.40 19.68
C LEU A 35 -17.59 7.64 18.82
N GLY A 36 -17.79 8.79 19.45
CA GLY A 36 -17.98 10.06 18.78
C GLY A 36 -17.74 11.22 19.74
N VAL A 37 -17.74 12.42 19.18
CA VAL A 37 -17.64 13.68 19.92
C VAL A 37 -18.74 14.62 19.51
N GLU A 38 -19.11 15.56 20.39
CA GLU A 38 -20.10 16.57 20.08
C GLU A 38 -19.69 17.38 18.84
N ALA A 39 -20.60 17.55 17.90
CA ALA A 39 -20.36 18.34 16.69
C ALA A 39 -20.46 19.84 16.98
N ASN A 40 -19.47 20.39 17.67
CA ASN A 40 -19.30 21.81 17.86
C ASN A 40 -18.32 22.40 16.84
N SER A 41 -18.22 23.74 16.79
CA SER A 41 -17.34 24.42 15.82
C SER A 41 -15.88 23.99 15.93
N LYS A 42 -15.38 23.76 17.13
CA LYS A 42 -14.00 23.30 17.36
C LYS A 42 -13.79 21.88 16.82
N ASN A 43 -14.66 20.94 17.19
CA ASN A 43 -14.54 19.55 16.76
C ASN A 43 -14.75 19.39 15.25
N LEU A 44 -15.66 20.17 14.64
CA LEU A 44 -15.84 20.19 13.20
C LEU A 44 -14.62 20.74 12.48
N ASN A 45 -14.02 21.80 13.01
CA ASN A 45 -12.80 22.37 12.46
C ASN A 45 -11.62 21.41 12.54
N ASP A 46 -11.43 20.74 13.69
CA ASP A 46 -10.39 19.74 13.90
C ASP A 46 -10.56 18.55 12.96
N LEU A 47 -11.80 18.08 12.75
CA LEU A 47 -12.11 17.02 11.80
C LEU A 47 -11.77 17.44 10.36
N LYS A 48 -12.13 18.65 9.98
CA LYS A 48 -11.83 19.20 8.65
C LYS A 48 -10.33 19.31 8.39
N LEU A 49 -9.58 19.82 9.36
CA LEU A 49 -8.13 19.92 9.28
C LEU A 49 -7.47 18.54 9.20
N LYS A 50 -7.92 17.59 10.02
CA LYS A 50 -7.42 16.21 10.00
C LYS A 50 -7.67 15.55 8.65
N LYS A 51 -8.88 15.69 8.11
CA LYS A 51 -9.23 15.14 6.80
C LYS A 51 -8.37 15.76 5.69
N ALA A 52 -8.19 17.08 5.69
CA ALA A 52 -7.35 17.76 4.72
C ALA A 52 -5.88 17.30 4.82
N ASN A 53 -5.36 17.09 6.03
CA ASN A 53 -4.01 16.58 6.24
C ASN A 53 -3.87 15.13 5.77
N ASP A 54 -4.84 14.27 6.07
CA ASP A 54 -4.85 12.88 5.62
C ASP A 54 -4.92 12.80 4.10
N ASP A 55 -5.74 13.62 3.44
CA ASP A 55 -5.83 13.70 1.99
C ASP A 55 -4.52 14.16 1.36
N ARG A 56 -3.83 15.12 1.97
CA ARG A 56 -2.52 15.59 1.52
C ARG A 56 -1.47 14.48 1.61
N ILE A 57 -1.40 13.79 2.73
CA ILE A 57 -0.47 12.67 2.93
C ILE A 57 -0.74 11.56 1.92
N ALA A 58 -1.99 11.21 1.69
CA ALA A 58 -2.38 10.22 0.70
C ALA A 58 -1.96 10.63 -0.72
N ALA A 59 -2.15 11.90 -1.09
CA ALA A 59 -1.74 12.44 -2.38
C ALA A 59 -0.22 12.44 -2.55
N GLU A 60 0.54 12.79 -1.51
CA GLU A 60 2.01 12.74 -1.51
C GLU A 60 2.51 11.31 -1.68
N GLN A 61 1.92 10.35 -0.97
CA GLN A 61 2.25 8.94 -1.09
C GLN A 61 1.93 8.39 -2.49
N LEU A 62 0.81 8.79 -3.06
CA LEU A 62 0.43 8.41 -4.41
C LEU A 62 1.41 8.97 -5.45
N ALA A 63 1.77 10.24 -5.33
CA ALA A 63 2.75 10.88 -6.22
C ALA A 63 4.12 10.20 -6.13
N ALA A 64 4.60 9.92 -4.92
CA ALA A 64 5.86 9.20 -4.69
C ALA A 64 5.82 7.79 -5.28
N ALA A 65 4.70 7.08 -5.14
CA ALA A 65 4.52 5.76 -5.71
C ALA A 65 4.51 5.78 -7.24
N ARG A 66 3.87 6.77 -7.86
CA ARG A 66 3.89 6.95 -9.32
C ARG A 66 5.29 7.23 -9.85
N GLU A 67 6.02 8.10 -9.19
CA GLU A 67 7.41 8.42 -9.55
C GLU A 67 8.32 7.19 -9.43
N LEU A 68 8.18 6.45 -8.34
CA LEU A 68 8.91 5.21 -8.14
C LEU A 68 8.52 4.15 -9.20
N GLY A 69 7.23 4.05 -9.51
CA GLY A 69 6.72 3.16 -10.55
C GLY A 69 7.28 3.47 -11.92
N ALA A 70 7.38 4.74 -12.30
CA ALA A 70 8.00 5.16 -13.55
C ALA A 70 9.49 4.76 -13.61
N LYS A 71 10.22 4.93 -12.51
CA LYS A 71 11.61 4.48 -12.41
C LYS A 71 11.75 2.98 -12.57
N LEU A 72 10.85 2.21 -11.98
CA LEU A 72 10.84 0.75 -12.09
C LEU A 72 10.46 0.27 -13.50
N ASP A 73 9.50 0.93 -14.14
CA ASP A 73 9.10 0.62 -15.52
C ASP A 73 10.23 0.81 -16.53
N GLU A 74 11.07 1.81 -16.30
CA GLU A 74 12.24 2.10 -17.15
C GLU A 74 13.49 1.30 -16.75
N SER A 75 13.46 0.66 -15.58
CA SER A 75 14.59 -0.08 -15.03
C SER A 75 14.44 -1.57 -15.28
N SER A 76 15.55 -2.26 -15.26
CA SER A 76 15.59 -3.71 -15.30
C SER A 76 16.57 -4.23 -14.27
N VAL A 77 16.29 -5.40 -13.72
CA VAL A 77 17.22 -6.08 -12.83
C VAL A 77 17.66 -7.39 -13.46
N THR A 78 18.92 -7.73 -13.27
CA THR A 78 19.49 -8.98 -13.75
C THR A 78 19.72 -9.91 -12.57
N LEU A 79 19.17 -11.10 -12.65
CA LEU A 79 19.33 -12.16 -11.67
C LEU A 79 20.02 -13.35 -12.32
N THR A 80 20.85 -14.02 -11.54
CA THR A 80 21.53 -15.23 -11.99
C THR A 80 20.97 -16.44 -11.27
N ILE A 81 20.75 -17.51 -12.03
CA ILE A 81 20.37 -18.81 -11.50
C ILE A 81 21.32 -19.87 -12.07
N LYS A 82 21.55 -20.93 -11.30
CA LYS A 82 22.32 -22.05 -11.80
C LYS A 82 21.46 -22.88 -12.75
N ALA A 83 21.88 -23.00 -13.99
CA ALA A 83 21.23 -23.87 -14.94
C ALA A 83 21.79 -25.29 -14.83
N GLY A 84 20.88 -26.27 -14.81
CA GLY A 84 21.23 -27.67 -14.89
C GLY A 84 21.28 -28.19 -16.32
N GLU A 85 21.59 -29.45 -16.47
CA GLU A 85 21.54 -30.14 -17.76
C GLU A 85 20.13 -30.04 -18.39
N GLY A 86 20.06 -29.77 -19.67
CA GLY A 86 18.80 -29.64 -20.41
C GLY A 86 18.10 -28.29 -20.32
N GLY A 87 18.78 -27.23 -19.83
CA GLY A 87 18.22 -25.89 -19.75
C GLY A 87 17.26 -25.68 -18.59
N ARG A 88 17.15 -26.63 -17.69
CA ARG A 88 16.37 -26.49 -16.46
C ARG A 88 17.17 -25.76 -15.40
N ALA A 89 16.60 -24.74 -14.80
CA ALA A 89 17.24 -23.99 -13.76
C ALA A 89 17.28 -24.80 -12.44
N PHE A 90 18.45 -24.91 -11.84
CA PHE A 90 18.60 -25.32 -10.46
C PHE A 90 18.35 -24.09 -9.57
N GLY A 91 17.30 -24.11 -8.83
CA GLY A 91 16.86 -23.01 -8.03
C GLY A 91 15.76 -22.19 -8.71
N SER A 92 15.19 -21.28 -7.97
CA SER A 92 14.11 -20.43 -8.40
C SER A 92 14.33 -19.00 -7.95
N VAL A 93 13.92 -18.05 -8.76
CA VAL A 93 13.90 -16.65 -8.38
C VAL A 93 12.59 -16.35 -7.67
N SER A 94 12.67 -16.11 -6.39
CA SER A 94 11.53 -15.73 -5.56
C SER A 94 11.37 -14.22 -5.46
N SER A 95 10.24 -13.78 -4.95
CA SER A 95 10.00 -12.34 -4.67
C SER A 95 11.06 -11.74 -3.74
N LYS A 96 11.60 -12.52 -2.83
CA LYS A 96 12.69 -12.11 -1.93
C LYS A 96 13.97 -11.78 -2.70
N GLU A 97 14.32 -12.58 -3.66
CA GLU A 97 15.52 -12.37 -4.50
C GLU A 97 15.35 -11.18 -5.42
N ILE A 98 14.15 -10.99 -5.96
CA ILE A 98 13.82 -9.81 -6.77
C ILE A 98 13.92 -8.55 -5.93
N ALA A 99 13.36 -8.53 -4.73
CA ALA A 99 13.45 -7.40 -3.81
C ALA A 99 14.90 -7.07 -3.45
N LYS A 100 15.71 -8.08 -3.20
CA LYS A 100 17.14 -7.92 -2.94
C LYS A 100 17.88 -7.34 -4.15
N ALA A 101 17.61 -7.85 -5.34
CA ALA A 101 18.23 -7.35 -6.57
C ALA A 101 17.85 -5.90 -6.86
N ILE A 102 16.61 -5.51 -6.62
CA ILE A 102 16.17 -4.13 -6.74
C ILE A 102 16.94 -3.21 -5.78
N GLY A 103 17.09 -3.64 -4.54
CA GLY A 103 17.87 -2.90 -3.55
C GLY A 103 19.36 -2.76 -3.93
N ASP A 104 19.97 -3.84 -4.42
CA ASP A 104 21.38 -3.87 -4.77
C ASP A 104 21.70 -3.14 -6.10
N GLN A 105 20.84 -3.28 -7.10
CA GLN A 105 21.08 -2.72 -8.45
C GLN A 105 20.49 -1.34 -8.67
N LEU A 106 19.31 -1.09 -8.12
CA LEU A 106 18.58 0.17 -8.30
C LEU A 106 18.64 1.06 -7.07
N GLY A 107 19.07 0.54 -5.93
CA GLY A 107 19.10 1.29 -4.68
C GLY A 107 17.71 1.61 -4.11
N ILE A 108 16.69 0.88 -4.54
CA ILE A 108 15.30 1.09 -4.14
C ILE A 108 14.91 -0.01 -3.16
N ASP A 109 14.42 0.39 -1.99
CA ASP A 109 13.93 -0.56 -0.99
C ASP A 109 12.47 -0.91 -1.26
N ILE A 110 12.22 -2.16 -1.62
CA ILE A 110 10.87 -2.68 -1.90
C ILE A 110 10.66 -3.93 -1.08
N ASP A 111 9.51 -3.99 -0.40
CA ASP A 111 9.10 -5.17 0.35
C ASP A 111 8.73 -6.31 -0.62
N LYS A 112 9.18 -7.52 -0.31
CA LYS A 112 8.81 -8.74 -1.04
C LYS A 112 7.29 -8.95 -1.15
N LYS A 113 6.53 -8.45 -0.18
CA LYS A 113 5.06 -8.52 -0.18
C LYS A 113 4.41 -7.64 -1.24
N LYS A 114 5.10 -6.61 -1.68
CA LYS A 114 4.64 -5.71 -2.75
C LYS A 114 4.86 -6.29 -4.12
N ILE A 115 5.75 -7.25 -4.25
CA ILE A 115 6.03 -7.96 -5.49
C ILE A 115 4.97 -9.04 -5.69
N MET A 116 4.17 -8.88 -6.74
CA MET A 116 3.07 -9.79 -7.05
C MET A 116 3.58 -10.91 -7.97
N LEU A 117 4.36 -11.82 -7.42
CA LEU A 117 4.86 -12.98 -8.14
C LEU A 117 4.02 -14.20 -7.75
N SER A 118 3.28 -14.73 -8.70
CA SER A 118 2.43 -15.90 -8.48
C SER A 118 3.25 -17.16 -8.26
N ASP A 119 4.24 -17.37 -9.11
CA ASP A 119 5.14 -18.52 -9.05
C ASP A 119 6.59 -18.07 -9.14
N PRO A 120 7.51 -18.76 -8.47
CA PRO A 120 8.93 -18.45 -8.60
C PRO A 120 9.41 -18.70 -10.04
N ILE A 121 10.29 -17.84 -10.51
CA ILE A 121 10.87 -17.97 -11.86
C ILE A 121 11.88 -19.10 -11.86
N LYS A 122 11.67 -20.09 -12.68
CA LYS A 122 12.53 -21.29 -12.80
C LYS A 122 13.22 -21.40 -14.15
N SER A 123 13.02 -20.47 -15.03
CA SER A 123 13.60 -20.49 -16.38
C SER A 123 14.42 -19.22 -16.65
N ILE A 124 15.34 -19.35 -17.59
CA ILE A 124 16.18 -18.25 -18.05
C ILE A 124 15.40 -17.42 -19.07
N GLY A 125 15.51 -16.13 -19.01
CA GLY A 125 14.84 -15.21 -19.94
C GLY A 125 14.45 -13.89 -19.29
N SER A 126 13.72 -13.10 -20.02
CA SER A 126 13.16 -11.82 -19.54
C SER A 126 11.72 -12.02 -19.09
N PHE A 127 11.41 -11.55 -17.93
CA PHE A 127 10.09 -11.63 -17.32
C PHE A 127 9.67 -10.26 -16.81
N GLU A 128 8.40 -9.96 -16.91
CA GLU A 128 7.82 -8.79 -16.28
C GLU A 128 7.18 -9.18 -14.96
N VAL A 129 7.58 -8.50 -13.88
CA VAL A 129 7.06 -8.75 -12.55
C VAL A 129 6.28 -7.52 -12.10
N PRO A 130 4.97 -7.64 -11.86
CA PRO A 130 4.18 -6.53 -11.32
C PRO A 130 4.54 -6.28 -9.87
N ILE A 131 4.79 -5.02 -9.54
CA ILE A 131 5.10 -4.56 -8.19
C ILE A 131 4.04 -3.56 -7.77
N LYS A 132 3.31 -3.89 -6.72
CA LYS A 132 2.28 -3.00 -6.18
C LYS A 132 2.93 -2.01 -5.21
N LEU A 133 3.08 -0.78 -5.67
CA LEU A 133 3.68 0.30 -4.88
C LEU A 133 2.65 1.05 -4.03
N HIS A 134 1.46 1.20 -4.57
CA HIS A 134 0.34 1.86 -3.91
C HIS A 134 -0.95 1.15 -4.30
N LYS A 135 -2.03 1.44 -3.58
CA LYS A 135 -3.36 0.88 -3.86
C LYS A 135 -3.79 1.10 -5.33
N ASP A 136 -3.42 2.25 -5.90
CA ASP A 136 -3.76 2.64 -7.26
C ASP A 136 -2.56 2.62 -8.23
N VAL A 137 -1.37 2.28 -7.75
CA VAL A 137 -0.13 2.27 -8.56
C VAL A 137 0.49 0.88 -8.55
N THR A 138 0.60 0.31 -9.73
CA THR A 138 1.31 -0.94 -9.96
C THR A 138 2.38 -0.70 -11.03
N ALA A 139 3.63 -1.00 -10.70
CA ALA A 139 4.75 -0.93 -11.62
C ALA A 139 5.03 -2.30 -12.23
N ARG A 140 5.57 -2.32 -13.43
CA ARG A 140 6.07 -3.54 -14.06
C ARG A 140 7.58 -3.45 -14.17
N LEU A 141 8.27 -4.32 -13.48
CA LEU A 141 9.71 -4.39 -13.51
C LEU A 141 10.16 -5.49 -14.47
N ALA A 142 11.03 -5.14 -15.40
CA ALA A 142 11.67 -6.14 -16.24
C ALA A 142 12.74 -6.88 -15.44
N VAL A 143 12.57 -8.17 -15.29
CA VAL A 143 13.51 -9.07 -14.62
C VAL A 143 14.18 -9.96 -15.65
N LYS A 144 15.48 -9.80 -15.80
CA LYS A 144 16.27 -10.61 -16.68
C LYS A 144 16.97 -11.72 -15.90
N VAL A 145 16.66 -12.93 -16.20
CA VAL A 145 17.28 -14.10 -15.57
C VAL A 145 18.30 -14.70 -16.54
N VAL A 146 19.53 -14.81 -16.08
CA VAL A 146 20.64 -15.35 -16.85
C VAL A 146 21.27 -16.52 -16.13
N GLU A 147 21.98 -17.35 -16.87
CA GLU A 147 22.76 -18.45 -16.31
C GLU A 147 23.98 -17.89 -15.56
N ALA A 148 24.19 -18.45 -14.39
CA ALA A 148 25.36 -18.11 -13.57
C ALA A 148 26.65 -18.73 -14.11
#